data_cb109f683bc78ca24f82b6611578514d
#
_entry.id   cb109f683bc78ca24f82b6611578514d
#
_cell.length_a   1.000
_cell.length_b   1.000
_cell.length_c   1.000
_cell.angle_alpha   90.00
_cell.angle_beta   90.00
_cell.angle_gamma   90.00
#
_symmetry.space_group_name_H-M   'P 1'
#
loop_
_entity.id
_entity.type
_entity.pdbx_description
1 polymer ?
#
loop_
_entity_poly.entity_id
_entity_poly.type
_entity_poly.pdbx_seq_one_letter_code
_entity_poly.pdbx_strand_id
1 'polypeptide(L)'
;MGKHKTPAEREIALRVGARIRQLREVQHISQIRLATEIGIRAGPLGWIEKGKHLPSGRVLYRLAKQLNVRLDDLFQETDVWQPSAPAASDTAPIMLPPIDMEAAAESVKAAHIVCQSVADRLAELEKFCGGVRASDLPLYTPFVPTETGAEYLANWVRLELGIGNAVVSDYLDLLEDAGLRVVFLDMPDGCSTFCGYDRVNRNAYLFLNIRLKKQPELLVYRLAFELGRIYWYTRKLYGADDVAALPVDEVALDEASFARRFAAAFLMPAGALQKTVGQLKLTPKAWSWDLLLRLKRRYGVSALCFAQRLQSLKLSWSDKQKKSPRYYQFKEELDAFAAENGPTAEPGGSRSPLTMNGALANLLLRAEQSESKDQKALNAVKRVLRQSCVKLDA
;
A
#
# COMPACT_ATOMS: atom_id res chain seq x y z
N MET A 1 25.62 36.73 7.74
CA MET A 1 25.55 36.49 9.19
C MET A 1 25.20 35.03 9.40
N GLY A 2 26.20 34.20 9.73
CA GLY A 2 26.00 32.78 10.04
C GLY A 2 25.31 32.65 11.40
N LYS A 3 24.15 31.98 11.45
CA LYS A 3 23.49 31.66 12.72
C LYS A 3 24.44 30.78 13.53
N HIS A 4 24.89 31.26 14.67
CA HIS A 4 25.62 30.43 15.64
C HIS A 4 24.69 29.30 16.10
N LYS A 5 25.10 28.05 15.86
CA LYS A 5 24.40 26.87 16.36
C LYS A 5 24.47 26.85 17.88
N THR A 6 23.37 26.51 18.52
CA THR A 6 23.33 26.30 19.97
C THR A 6 24.20 25.08 20.34
N PRO A 7 24.70 25.00 21.59
CA PRO A 7 25.44 23.82 22.05
C PRO A 7 24.67 22.51 21.85
N ALA A 8 23.37 22.51 22.10
CA ALA A 8 22.48 21.37 21.88
C ALA A 8 22.38 20.95 20.41
N GLU A 9 22.29 21.90 19.48
CA GLU A 9 22.27 21.60 18.03
C GLU A 9 23.61 21.00 17.54
N ARG A 10 24.72 21.39 18.15
CA ARG A 10 26.04 20.81 17.83
C ARG A 10 26.13 19.37 18.32
N GLU A 11 25.66 19.10 19.52
CA GLU A 11 25.64 17.76 20.11
C GLU A 11 24.77 16.81 19.30
N ILE A 12 23.56 17.22 18.93
CA ILE A 12 22.67 16.44 18.06
C ILE A 12 23.33 16.17 16.70
N ALA A 13 23.98 17.18 16.09
CA ALA A 13 24.65 17.01 14.81
C ALA A 13 25.81 16.02 14.86
N LEU A 14 26.59 16.03 15.94
CA LEU A 14 27.70 15.09 16.16
C LEU A 14 27.16 13.67 16.32
N ARG A 15 26.14 13.48 17.15
CA ARG A 15 25.53 12.19 17.43
C ARG A 15 24.91 11.57 16.16
N VAL A 16 24.06 12.33 15.46
CA VAL A 16 23.43 11.89 14.19
C VAL A 16 24.50 11.59 13.13
N GLY A 17 25.51 12.43 13.01
CA GLY A 17 26.58 12.22 12.04
C GLY A 17 27.40 10.95 12.31
N ALA A 18 27.78 10.71 13.57
CA ALA A 18 28.49 9.50 13.99
C ALA A 18 27.65 8.24 13.72
N ARG A 19 26.34 8.32 13.97
CA ARG A 19 25.41 7.22 13.73
C ARG A 19 25.27 6.88 12.26
N ILE A 20 25.10 7.88 11.39
CA ILE A 20 25.05 7.69 9.93
C ILE A 20 26.34 7.01 9.45
N ARG A 21 27.51 7.49 9.91
CA ARG A 21 28.78 6.90 9.55
C ARG A 21 28.88 5.44 9.99
N GLN A 22 28.53 5.12 11.22
CA GLN A 22 28.53 3.76 11.77
C GLN A 22 27.67 2.82 10.94
N LEU A 23 26.41 3.22 10.64
CA LEU A 23 25.47 2.43 9.84
C LEU A 23 25.99 2.17 8.43
N ARG A 24 26.61 3.17 7.80
CA ARG A 24 27.23 3.05 6.48
C ARG A 24 28.40 2.06 6.50
N GLU A 25 29.29 2.16 7.51
CA GLU A 25 30.48 1.31 7.64
C GLU A 25 30.11 -0.15 7.91
N VAL A 26 29.12 -0.39 8.77
CA VAL A 26 28.57 -1.75 9.02
C VAL A 26 28.02 -2.39 7.75
N GLN A 27 27.41 -1.59 6.87
CA GLN A 27 26.87 -2.08 5.59
C GLN A 27 27.91 -2.10 4.46
N HIS A 28 29.19 -1.81 4.76
CA HIS A 28 30.29 -1.76 3.78
C HIS A 28 30.03 -0.82 2.60
N ILE A 29 29.22 0.23 2.80
CA ILE A 29 28.91 1.23 1.77
C ILE A 29 29.96 2.33 1.80
N SER A 30 30.57 2.66 0.63
CA SER A 30 31.49 3.78 0.55
C SER A 30 30.75 5.12 0.68
N GLN A 31 31.42 6.15 1.22
CA GLN A 31 30.85 7.49 1.37
C GLN A 31 30.38 8.08 0.02
N ILE A 32 31.14 7.82 -1.06
CA ILE A 32 30.80 8.27 -2.41
C ILE A 32 29.52 7.58 -2.89
N ARG A 33 29.40 6.27 -2.67
CA ARG A 33 28.24 5.49 -3.07
C ARG A 33 26.98 5.97 -2.33
N LEU A 34 27.03 6.07 -1.01
CA LEU A 34 25.90 6.55 -0.22
C LEU A 34 25.48 7.96 -0.64
N ALA A 35 26.43 8.87 -0.84
CA ALA A 35 26.13 10.23 -1.29
C ALA A 35 25.42 10.27 -2.65
N THR A 36 25.88 9.45 -3.61
CA THR A 36 25.27 9.32 -4.94
C THR A 36 23.82 8.80 -4.84
N GLU A 37 23.62 7.75 -4.06
CA GLU A 37 22.32 7.10 -3.88
C GLU A 37 21.27 8.02 -3.21
N ILE A 38 21.70 8.89 -2.29
CA ILE A 38 20.81 9.90 -1.67
C ILE A 38 20.75 11.23 -2.42
N GLY A 39 21.45 11.34 -3.55
CA GLY A 39 21.41 12.53 -4.43
C GLY A 39 22.10 13.77 -3.85
N ILE A 40 23.24 13.59 -3.11
CA ILE A 40 24.10 14.68 -2.66
C ILE A 40 25.55 14.42 -3.06
N ARG A 41 26.42 15.42 -2.91
CA ARG A 41 27.87 15.24 -3.13
C ARG A 41 28.52 14.58 -1.91
N ALA A 42 29.62 13.86 -2.12
CA ALA A 42 30.37 13.19 -1.03
C ALA A 42 30.89 14.16 0.03
N GLY A 43 31.33 15.37 -0.34
CA GLY A 43 31.79 16.38 0.60
C GLY A 43 30.73 16.77 1.66
N PRO A 44 29.51 17.19 1.26
CA PRO A 44 28.39 17.40 2.17
C PRO A 44 28.06 16.21 3.07
N LEU A 45 28.10 14.96 2.56
CA LEU A 45 27.92 13.78 3.41
C LEU A 45 29.04 13.65 4.43
N GLY A 46 30.29 13.88 4.03
CA GLY A 46 31.43 13.88 4.96
C GLY A 46 31.33 14.95 6.05
N TRP A 47 30.72 16.09 5.79
CA TRP A 47 30.45 17.11 6.81
C TRP A 47 29.31 16.70 7.75
N ILE A 48 28.30 16.03 7.25
CA ILE A 48 27.21 15.44 8.05
C ILE A 48 27.78 14.38 9.00
N GLU A 49 28.55 13.41 8.49
CA GLU A 49 29.17 12.36 9.28
C GLU A 49 30.17 12.87 10.36
N LYS A 50 30.75 14.05 10.14
CA LYS A 50 31.62 14.75 11.11
C LYS A 50 30.84 15.68 12.05
N GLY A 51 29.51 15.71 11.99
CA GLY A 51 28.69 16.57 12.83
C GLY A 51 28.78 18.07 12.53
N LYS A 52 29.47 18.46 11.44
CA LYS A 52 29.62 19.87 11.07
C LYS A 52 28.28 20.50 10.64
N HIS A 53 27.41 19.70 10.05
CA HIS A 53 26.05 20.09 9.63
C HIS A 53 25.04 19.03 10.03
N LEU A 54 23.90 19.47 10.56
CA LEU A 54 22.71 18.62 10.69
C LEU A 54 22.05 18.56 9.32
N PRO A 55 21.77 17.35 8.80
CA PRO A 55 21.08 17.21 7.52
C PRO A 55 19.66 17.76 7.60
N SER A 56 19.13 18.25 6.47
CA SER A 56 17.71 18.61 6.39
C SER A 56 16.83 17.37 6.54
N GLY A 57 15.58 17.54 6.95
CA GLY A 57 14.62 16.43 7.10
C GLY A 57 14.53 15.55 5.84
N ARG A 58 14.59 16.17 4.65
CA ARG A 58 14.62 15.44 3.38
C ARG A 58 15.87 14.57 3.20
N VAL A 59 17.02 15.04 3.64
CA VAL A 59 18.29 14.28 3.56
C VAL A 59 18.31 13.19 4.63
N LEU A 60 17.82 13.48 5.84
CA LEU A 60 17.64 12.46 6.91
C LEU A 60 16.77 11.31 6.46
N TYR A 61 15.63 11.63 5.85
CA TYR A 61 14.72 10.63 5.32
C TYR A 61 15.38 9.73 4.26
N ARG A 62 16.13 10.34 3.30
CA ARG A 62 16.85 9.58 2.27
C ARG A 62 17.96 8.72 2.86
N LEU A 63 18.67 9.23 3.87
CA LEU A 63 19.70 8.48 4.59
C LEU A 63 19.10 7.29 5.33
N ALA A 64 18.01 7.49 6.06
CA ALA A 64 17.30 6.42 6.76
C ALA A 64 16.82 5.33 5.78
N LYS A 65 16.23 5.75 4.64
CA LYS A 65 15.79 4.83 3.58
C LYS A 65 16.96 4.04 2.99
N GLN A 66 18.04 4.71 2.64
CA GLN A 66 19.20 4.08 2.00
C GLN A 66 19.99 3.16 2.94
N LEU A 67 20.08 3.54 4.19
CA LEU A 67 20.72 2.73 5.23
C LEU A 67 19.80 1.67 5.83
N ASN A 68 18.55 1.58 5.33
CA ASN A 68 17.53 0.64 5.77
C ASN A 68 17.30 0.66 7.29
N VAL A 69 17.22 1.88 7.85
CA VAL A 69 16.95 2.12 9.27
C VAL A 69 15.80 3.09 9.44
N ARG A 70 15.23 3.15 10.64
CA ARG A 70 14.22 4.15 10.97
C ARG A 70 14.86 5.53 11.10
N LEU A 71 14.07 6.59 10.86
CA LEU A 71 14.54 7.95 11.06
C LEU A 71 15.01 8.16 12.51
N ASP A 72 14.27 7.60 13.48
CA ASP A 72 14.59 7.67 14.90
C ASP A 72 15.91 6.98 15.25
N ASP A 73 16.26 5.91 14.55
CA ASP A 73 17.51 5.18 14.75
C ASP A 73 18.74 6.03 14.42
N LEU A 74 18.57 7.09 13.63
CA LEU A 74 19.62 8.06 13.36
C LEU A 74 19.89 9.00 14.55
N PHE A 75 18.95 9.10 15.50
CA PHE A 75 19.01 9.97 16.68
C PHE A 75 19.34 9.21 17.98
N GLN A 76 19.37 7.88 17.95
CA GLN A 76 19.67 7.07 19.14
C GLN A 76 21.11 7.26 19.60
N GLU A 77 21.31 7.18 20.92
CA GLU A 77 22.63 7.20 21.54
C GLU A 77 23.42 5.94 21.18
N THR A 78 24.75 6.11 20.99
CA THR A 78 25.63 5.06 20.50
C THR A 78 26.08 4.09 21.60
N ASP A 79 25.16 3.54 22.35
CA ASP A 79 25.46 2.30 23.05
C ASP A 79 25.25 1.14 22.06
N VAL A 80 26.35 0.47 21.81
CA VAL A 80 26.52 -0.73 20.97
C VAL A 80 25.23 -1.21 20.32
N TRP A 81 24.92 -0.67 19.11
CA TRP A 81 23.84 -1.21 18.31
C TRP A 81 24.17 -2.67 17.99
N GLN A 82 23.66 -3.55 18.77
CA GLN A 82 23.33 -4.85 18.28
C GLN A 82 22.06 -4.63 17.45
N PRO A 83 22.01 -5.06 16.16
CA PRO A 83 20.73 -5.20 15.51
C PRO A 83 19.92 -6.00 16.50
N SER A 84 18.86 -5.39 17.06
CA SER A 84 17.91 -6.14 17.82
C SER A 84 17.40 -7.19 16.84
N ALA A 85 17.99 -8.37 16.96
CA ALA A 85 17.42 -9.55 16.34
C ALA A 85 15.94 -9.49 16.73
N PRO A 86 15.01 -9.57 15.77
CA PRO A 86 13.60 -9.65 16.11
C PRO A 86 13.53 -10.69 17.21
N ALA A 87 12.87 -10.34 18.31
CA ALA A 87 12.78 -11.21 19.48
C ALA A 87 12.46 -12.62 18.96
N ALA A 88 13.30 -13.59 19.34
CA ALA A 88 13.33 -14.94 18.75
C ALA A 88 12.06 -15.77 18.95
N SER A 89 10.94 -15.15 19.22
CA SER A 89 9.64 -15.76 19.49
C SER A 89 8.56 -15.52 18.41
N ASP A 90 8.79 -14.64 17.42
CA ASP A 90 7.81 -14.44 16.33
C ASP A 90 8.27 -15.23 15.08
N THR A 91 7.93 -16.52 15.07
CA THR A 91 8.33 -17.48 14.03
C THR A 91 7.54 -17.37 12.73
N ALA A 92 6.52 -16.53 12.66
CA ALA A 92 5.77 -16.30 11.42
C ALA A 92 6.23 -14.98 10.76
N PRO A 93 6.98 -15.05 9.64
CA PRO A 93 7.48 -13.84 8.96
C PRO A 93 6.35 -13.01 8.36
N ILE A 94 5.23 -13.62 8.00
CA ILE A 94 4.08 -12.97 7.37
C ILE A 94 2.87 -13.09 8.26
N MET A 95 2.25 -11.97 8.58
CA MET A 95 1.05 -11.90 9.40
C MET A 95 -0.15 -11.52 8.55
N LEU A 96 -1.18 -12.37 8.58
CA LEU A 96 -2.51 -12.00 8.09
C LEU A 96 -3.29 -11.31 9.21
N PRO A 97 -4.16 -10.34 8.89
CA PRO A 97 -5.08 -9.77 9.85
C PRO A 97 -5.89 -10.86 10.57
N PRO A 98 -6.08 -10.73 11.88
CA PRO A 98 -6.86 -11.71 12.62
C PRO A 98 -8.29 -11.76 12.10
N ILE A 99 -8.83 -12.96 11.99
CA ILE A 99 -10.27 -13.20 11.81
C ILE A 99 -10.82 -13.74 13.12
N ASP A 100 -12.08 -13.44 13.38
CA ASP A 100 -12.77 -14.07 14.51
C ASP A 100 -12.99 -15.55 14.19
N MET A 101 -12.14 -16.40 14.76
CA MET A 101 -12.15 -17.85 14.49
C MET A 101 -13.39 -18.54 15.05
N GLU A 102 -14.12 -17.91 15.98
CA GLU A 102 -15.36 -18.48 16.52
C GLU A 102 -16.57 -18.06 15.65
N ALA A 103 -16.66 -16.79 15.28
CA ALA A 103 -17.78 -16.23 14.53
C ALA A 103 -17.64 -16.40 13.00
N ALA A 104 -16.43 -16.57 12.47
CA ALA A 104 -16.23 -16.69 11.03
C ALA A 104 -16.76 -18.02 10.47
N ALA A 105 -17.35 -17.96 9.27
CA ALA A 105 -17.76 -19.16 8.54
C ALA A 105 -16.55 -20.08 8.25
N GLU A 106 -16.77 -21.40 8.24
CA GLU A 106 -15.71 -22.39 7.99
C GLU A 106 -14.98 -22.15 6.66
N SER A 107 -15.67 -21.67 5.64
CA SER A 107 -15.07 -21.30 4.36
C SER A 107 -14.05 -20.15 4.48
N VAL A 108 -14.33 -19.18 5.35
CA VAL A 108 -13.43 -18.04 5.61
C VAL A 108 -12.19 -18.51 6.38
N LYS A 109 -12.39 -19.39 7.37
CA LYS A 109 -11.28 -20.01 8.14
C LYS A 109 -10.36 -20.82 7.23
N ALA A 110 -10.94 -21.68 6.39
CA ALA A 110 -10.18 -22.46 5.43
C ALA A 110 -9.38 -21.59 4.45
N ALA A 111 -10.00 -20.55 3.91
CA ALA A 111 -9.31 -19.60 3.02
C ALA A 111 -8.18 -18.87 3.73
N HIS A 112 -8.36 -18.44 4.97
CA HIS A 112 -7.32 -17.77 5.76
C HIS A 112 -6.11 -18.70 5.98
N ILE A 113 -6.33 -19.97 6.34
CA ILE A 113 -5.26 -20.96 6.50
C ILE A 113 -4.49 -21.19 5.19
N VAL A 114 -5.21 -21.28 4.06
CA VAL A 114 -4.56 -21.41 2.74
C VAL A 114 -3.72 -20.17 2.41
N CYS A 115 -4.24 -18.98 2.62
CA CYS A 115 -3.49 -17.74 2.40
C CYS A 115 -2.21 -17.68 3.25
N GLN A 116 -2.28 -18.07 4.54
CA GLN A 116 -1.10 -18.12 5.40
C GLN A 116 -0.08 -19.14 4.87
N SER A 117 -0.51 -20.34 4.51
CA SER A 117 0.39 -21.35 3.96
C SER A 117 1.08 -20.91 2.66
N VAL A 118 0.34 -20.23 1.78
CA VAL A 118 0.90 -19.67 0.53
C VAL A 118 1.90 -18.56 0.83
N ALA A 119 1.58 -17.67 1.78
CA ALA A 119 2.48 -16.60 2.21
C ALA A 119 3.83 -17.14 2.72
N ASP A 120 3.77 -18.14 3.60
CA ASP A 120 4.97 -18.77 4.16
C ASP A 120 5.84 -19.41 3.05
N ARG A 121 5.20 -20.06 2.08
CA ARG A 121 5.89 -20.68 0.93
C ARG A 121 6.48 -19.66 -0.03
N LEU A 122 5.82 -18.53 -0.23
CA LEU A 122 6.39 -17.43 -1.01
C LEU A 122 7.63 -16.83 -0.34
N ALA A 123 7.59 -16.64 0.96
CA ALA A 123 8.75 -16.15 1.71
C ALA A 123 9.93 -17.13 1.63
N GLU A 124 9.68 -18.44 1.72
CA GLU A 124 10.71 -19.46 1.49
C GLU A 124 11.28 -19.38 0.07
N LEU A 125 10.40 -19.25 -0.94
CA LEU A 125 10.81 -19.15 -2.34
C LEU A 125 11.70 -17.92 -2.59
N GLU A 126 11.34 -16.77 -2.04
CA GLU A 126 12.13 -15.54 -2.13
C GLU A 126 13.52 -15.72 -1.50
N LYS A 127 13.62 -16.42 -0.37
CA LYS A 127 14.91 -16.76 0.25
C LYS A 127 15.78 -17.62 -0.67
N PHE A 128 15.21 -18.60 -1.37
CA PHE A 128 15.94 -19.42 -2.36
C PHE A 128 16.43 -18.59 -3.55
N CYS A 129 15.74 -17.51 -3.91
CA CYS A 129 16.08 -16.62 -5.02
C CYS A 129 17.06 -15.50 -4.65
N GLY A 130 17.71 -15.57 -3.50
CA GLY A 130 18.73 -14.59 -3.09
C GLY A 130 18.22 -13.53 -2.11
N GLY A 131 17.05 -13.72 -1.52
CA GLY A 131 16.49 -12.88 -0.48
C GLY A 131 15.22 -12.12 -0.88
N VAL A 132 14.56 -11.58 0.12
CA VAL A 132 13.30 -10.87 -0.03
C VAL A 132 13.58 -9.41 -0.37
N ARG A 133 13.08 -8.93 -1.51
CA ARG A 133 13.12 -7.49 -1.84
C ARG A 133 12.08 -6.76 -0.99
N ALA A 134 12.50 -5.70 -0.29
CA ALA A 134 11.57 -4.80 0.36
C ALA A 134 10.63 -4.14 -0.67
N SER A 135 9.40 -3.86 -0.27
CA SER A 135 8.47 -3.10 -1.09
C SER A 135 8.90 -1.63 -1.16
N ASP A 136 8.75 -1.01 -2.33
CA ASP A 136 8.92 0.44 -2.50
C ASP A 136 7.69 1.23 -1.98
N LEU A 137 6.62 0.53 -1.61
CA LEU A 137 5.48 1.14 -0.93
C LEU A 137 5.91 1.68 0.43
N PRO A 138 5.47 2.90 0.80
CA PRO A 138 5.78 3.50 2.08
C PRO A 138 4.95 2.86 3.21
N LEU A 139 5.11 1.55 3.37
CA LEU A 139 4.48 0.79 4.45
C LEU A 139 4.96 1.32 5.81
N TYR A 140 4.16 1.13 6.84
CA TYR A 140 4.51 1.52 8.22
C TYR A 140 4.54 3.03 8.47
N THR A 141 3.69 3.77 7.77
CA THR A 141 3.53 5.21 7.99
C THR A 141 2.53 5.47 9.11
N PRO A 142 2.86 6.32 10.07
CA PRO A 142 1.89 6.77 11.07
C PRO A 142 0.84 7.68 10.42
N PHE A 143 -0.41 7.47 10.79
CA PHE A 143 -1.53 8.33 10.36
C PHE A 143 -2.65 8.30 11.40
N VAL A 144 -3.48 9.32 11.38
CA VAL A 144 -4.68 9.38 12.21
C VAL A 144 -5.81 8.63 11.49
N PRO A 145 -6.50 7.67 12.12
CA PRO A 145 -7.53 6.85 11.49
C PRO A 145 -8.87 7.60 11.39
N THR A 146 -8.88 8.71 10.66
CA THR A 146 -10.04 9.56 10.38
C THR A 146 -10.30 9.64 8.88
N GLU A 147 -11.42 10.27 8.46
CA GLU A 147 -11.68 10.51 7.05
C GLU A 147 -10.58 11.34 6.38
N THR A 148 -10.14 12.41 7.06
CA THR A 148 -9.07 13.27 6.56
C THR A 148 -7.73 12.54 6.53
N GLY A 149 -7.44 11.72 7.55
CA GLY A 149 -6.24 10.90 7.60
C GLY A 149 -6.17 9.86 6.49
N ALA A 150 -7.30 9.22 6.14
CA ALA A 150 -7.39 8.29 5.02
C ALA A 150 -7.15 8.98 3.66
N GLU A 151 -7.73 10.17 3.47
CA GLU A 151 -7.49 11.00 2.27
C GLU A 151 -6.02 11.43 2.16
N TYR A 152 -5.46 11.90 3.27
CA TYR A 152 -4.05 12.32 3.32
C TYR A 152 -3.12 11.17 2.98
N LEU A 153 -3.29 10.01 3.64
CA LEU A 153 -2.49 8.83 3.40
C LEU A 153 -2.59 8.36 1.94
N ALA A 154 -3.80 8.30 1.38
CA ALA A 154 -3.99 7.91 -0.01
C ALA A 154 -3.26 8.84 -0.98
N ASN A 155 -3.35 10.16 -0.79
CA ASN A 155 -2.65 11.14 -1.61
C ASN A 155 -1.12 11.03 -1.43
N TRP A 156 -0.65 10.81 -0.21
CA TRP A 156 0.77 10.64 0.06
C TRP A 156 1.33 9.38 -0.61
N VAL A 157 0.64 8.23 -0.48
CA VAL A 157 1.03 6.98 -1.17
C VAL A 157 1.10 7.18 -2.69
N ARG A 158 0.14 7.91 -3.26
CA ARG A 158 0.16 8.25 -4.69
C ARG A 158 1.36 9.11 -5.08
N LEU A 159 1.79 10.03 -4.22
CA LEU A 159 2.99 10.84 -4.46
C LEU A 159 4.26 9.99 -4.40
N GLU A 160 4.37 9.08 -3.43
CA GLU A 160 5.51 8.17 -3.31
C GLU A 160 5.61 7.20 -4.50
N LEU A 161 4.47 6.76 -5.04
CA LEU A 161 4.41 5.98 -6.28
C LEU A 161 4.65 6.82 -7.56
N GLY A 162 4.87 8.12 -7.43
CA GLY A 162 5.12 9.02 -8.57
C GLY A 162 3.90 9.33 -9.44
N ILE A 163 2.69 8.91 -9.04
CA ILE A 163 1.48 9.06 -9.85
C ILE A 163 0.66 10.32 -9.51
N GLY A 164 0.84 10.91 -8.33
CA GLY A 164 0.13 12.11 -7.91
C GLY A 164 -1.37 12.09 -8.24
N ASN A 165 -1.87 13.06 -8.99
CA ASN A 165 -3.26 13.15 -9.44
C ASN A 165 -3.55 12.42 -10.79
N ALA A 166 -2.61 11.66 -11.33
CA ALA A 166 -2.82 10.95 -12.59
C ALA A 166 -3.92 9.89 -12.48
N VAL A 167 -4.64 9.66 -13.56
CA VAL A 167 -5.55 8.52 -13.69
C VAL A 167 -4.73 7.31 -14.10
N VAL A 168 -4.69 6.30 -13.26
CA VAL A 168 -3.91 5.09 -13.48
C VAL A 168 -4.68 4.12 -14.37
N SER A 169 -4.01 3.56 -15.36
CA SER A 169 -4.61 2.59 -16.27
C SER A 169 -4.65 1.19 -15.69
N ASP A 170 -3.59 0.78 -15.03
CA ASP A 170 -3.45 -0.52 -14.42
C ASP A 170 -2.87 -0.38 -13.00
N TYR A 171 -3.73 -0.60 -12.02
CA TYR A 171 -3.32 -0.56 -10.62
C TYR A 171 -2.65 -1.85 -10.16
N LEU A 172 -2.93 -2.96 -10.86
CA LEU A 172 -2.33 -4.24 -10.53
C LEU A 172 -0.84 -4.21 -10.86
N ASP A 173 -0.52 -3.85 -12.09
CA ASP A 173 0.85 -3.70 -12.58
C ASP A 173 1.64 -2.67 -11.72
N LEU A 174 1.05 -1.50 -11.49
CA LEU A 174 1.65 -0.46 -10.65
C LEU A 174 2.02 -0.95 -9.24
N LEU A 175 1.15 -1.72 -8.59
CA LEU A 175 1.38 -2.19 -7.24
C LEU A 175 2.36 -3.37 -7.18
N GLU A 176 2.35 -4.24 -8.19
CA GLU A 176 3.35 -5.30 -8.33
C GLU A 176 4.74 -4.71 -8.58
N ASP A 177 4.87 -3.70 -9.43
CA ASP A 177 6.13 -2.98 -9.67
C ASP A 177 6.66 -2.30 -8.40
N ALA A 178 5.76 -1.76 -7.58
CA ALA A 178 6.10 -1.23 -6.26
C ALA A 178 6.45 -2.32 -5.23
N GLY A 179 6.45 -3.59 -5.64
CA GLY A 179 6.86 -4.72 -4.82
C GLY A 179 5.77 -5.36 -3.98
N LEU A 180 4.48 -5.03 -4.21
CA LEU A 180 3.38 -5.74 -3.59
C LEU A 180 3.24 -7.14 -4.19
N ARG A 181 3.13 -8.18 -3.35
CA ARG A 181 2.96 -9.56 -3.81
C ARG A 181 1.49 -9.82 -4.01
N VAL A 182 1.06 -9.92 -5.26
CA VAL A 182 -0.33 -10.21 -5.62
C VAL A 182 -0.47 -11.66 -6.04
N VAL A 183 -1.33 -12.40 -5.36
CA VAL A 183 -1.54 -13.83 -5.59
C VAL A 183 -3.02 -14.09 -5.82
N PHE A 184 -3.35 -14.69 -6.96
CA PHE A 184 -4.70 -15.15 -7.25
C PHE A 184 -4.88 -16.58 -6.80
N LEU A 185 -5.90 -16.82 -5.98
CA LEU A 185 -6.26 -18.13 -5.45
C LEU A 185 -7.72 -18.46 -5.79
N ASP A 186 -8.02 -19.73 -5.96
CA ASP A 186 -9.42 -20.19 -5.99
C ASP A 186 -9.92 -20.27 -4.56
N MET A 187 -10.68 -19.27 -4.14
CA MET A 187 -11.22 -19.18 -2.79
C MET A 187 -12.67 -19.62 -2.75
N PRO A 188 -13.15 -20.13 -1.61
CA PRO A 188 -14.56 -20.47 -1.41
C PRO A 188 -15.50 -19.27 -1.64
N ASP A 189 -16.77 -19.57 -1.87
CA ASP A 189 -17.81 -18.56 -1.94
C ASP A 189 -17.87 -17.74 -0.65
N GLY A 190 -18.08 -16.44 -0.79
CA GLY A 190 -18.05 -15.49 0.32
C GLY A 190 -16.66 -14.92 0.63
N CYS A 191 -15.57 -15.54 0.13
CA CYS A 191 -14.21 -15.04 0.31
C CYS A 191 -13.74 -14.34 -0.96
N SER A 192 -13.50 -13.04 -0.88
CA SER A 192 -13.02 -12.26 -2.03
C SER A 192 -11.54 -11.98 -1.97
N THR A 193 -11.03 -11.56 -0.82
CA THR A 193 -9.65 -11.10 -0.65
C THR A 193 -9.17 -11.27 0.78
N PHE A 194 -7.84 -11.44 0.92
CA PHE A 194 -7.11 -11.29 2.17
C PHE A 194 -5.85 -10.47 1.91
N CYS A 195 -5.36 -9.79 2.95
CA CYS A 195 -4.04 -9.18 2.90
C CYS A 195 -3.12 -9.80 3.95
N GLY A 196 -1.82 -9.63 3.75
CA GLY A 196 -0.80 -10.01 4.70
C GLY A 196 0.35 -8.99 4.68
N TYR A 197 1.13 -8.95 5.74
CA TYR A 197 2.29 -8.07 5.83
C TYR A 197 3.46 -8.78 6.51
N ASP A 198 4.65 -8.47 6.05
CA ASP A 198 5.91 -8.97 6.58
C ASP A 198 6.60 -7.86 7.36
N ARG A 199 6.67 -8.02 8.68
CA ARG A 199 7.27 -7.04 9.59
C ARG A 199 8.79 -6.94 9.43
N VAL A 200 9.43 -8.07 9.08
CA VAL A 200 10.89 -8.17 9.01
C VAL A 200 11.40 -7.56 7.70
N ASN A 201 10.80 -7.99 6.59
CA ASN A 201 11.24 -7.58 5.25
C ASN A 201 10.49 -6.37 4.69
N ARG A 202 9.55 -5.78 5.46
CA ARG A 202 8.72 -4.63 5.05
C ARG A 202 7.99 -4.85 3.74
N ASN A 203 7.37 -6.03 3.59
CA ASN A 203 6.60 -6.40 2.42
C ASN A 203 5.12 -6.54 2.73
N ALA A 204 4.33 -6.55 1.69
CA ALA A 204 2.91 -6.81 1.78
C ALA A 204 2.45 -7.79 0.71
N TYR A 205 1.40 -8.52 1.04
CA TYR A 205 0.82 -9.59 0.24
C TYR A 205 -0.67 -9.35 0.06
N LEU A 206 -1.16 -9.56 -1.14
CA LEU A 206 -2.57 -9.55 -1.47
C LEU A 206 -2.97 -10.90 -2.04
N PHE A 207 -3.93 -11.53 -1.41
CA PHE A 207 -4.56 -12.77 -1.87
C PHE A 207 -5.92 -12.43 -2.43
N LEU A 208 -6.13 -12.68 -3.71
CA LEU A 208 -7.33 -12.30 -4.45
C LEU A 208 -8.01 -13.56 -4.98
N ASN A 209 -9.34 -13.62 -4.86
CA ASN A 209 -10.08 -14.70 -5.50
C ASN A 209 -9.97 -14.57 -7.02
N ILE A 210 -9.59 -15.66 -7.70
CA ILE A 210 -9.43 -15.69 -9.17
C ILE A 210 -10.68 -15.24 -9.92
N ARG A 211 -11.85 -15.42 -9.32
CA ARG A 211 -13.15 -14.99 -9.89
C ARG A 211 -13.23 -13.47 -10.09
N LEU A 212 -12.45 -12.70 -9.33
CA LEU A 212 -12.39 -11.24 -9.47
C LEU A 212 -11.81 -10.81 -10.84
N LYS A 213 -11.04 -11.66 -11.52
CA LYS A 213 -10.55 -11.38 -12.89
C LYS A 213 -11.68 -11.10 -13.89
N LYS A 214 -12.89 -11.60 -13.62
CA LYS A 214 -14.09 -11.36 -14.44
C LYS A 214 -14.80 -10.04 -14.09
N GLN A 215 -14.38 -9.34 -13.05
CA GLN A 215 -15.00 -8.13 -12.52
C GLN A 215 -13.92 -7.06 -12.26
N PRO A 216 -13.34 -6.44 -13.31
CA PRO A 216 -12.15 -5.60 -13.17
C PRO A 216 -12.36 -4.38 -12.24
N GLU A 217 -13.53 -3.78 -12.22
CA GLU A 217 -13.82 -2.66 -11.30
C GLU A 217 -13.84 -3.11 -9.85
N LEU A 218 -14.41 -4.28 -9.57
CA LEU A 218 -14.39 -4.86 -8.23
C LEU A 218 -12.98 -5.27 -7.84
N LEU A 219 -12.21 -5.84 -8.75
CA LEU A 219 -10.81 -6.21 -8.55
C LEU A 219 -9.99 -4.98 -8.14
N VAL A 220 -10.05 -3.89 -8.91
CA VAL A 220 -9.35 -2.63 -8.63
C VAL A 220 -9.75 -2.07 -7.26
N TYR A 221 -11.05 -2.08 -6.96
CA TYR A 221 -11.53 -1.63 -5.66
C TYR A 221 -10.99 -2.49 -4.52
N ARG A 222 -11.00 -3.82 -4.67
CA ARG A 222 -10.48 -4.75 -3.66
C ARG A 222 -8.98 -4.60 -3.45
N LEU A 223 -8.20 -4.40 -4.51
CA LEU A 223 -6.77 -4.08 -4.41
C LEU A 223 -6.54 -2.85 -3.52
N ALA A 224 -7.23 -1.76 -3.81
CA ALA A 224 -7.08 -0.52 -3.05
C ALA A 224 -7.62 -0.64 -1.61
N PHE A 225 -8.70 -1.39 -1.41
CA PHE A 225 -9.27 -1.65 -0.09
C PHE A 225 -8.31 -2.45 0.80
N GLU A 226 -7.76 -3.54 0.28
CA GLU A 226 -6.80 -4.36 1.04
C GLU A 226 -5.48 -3.60 1.28
N LEU A 227 -5.05 -2.74 0.35
CA LEU A 227 -3.92 -1.84 0.59
C LEU A 227 -4.20 -0.91 1.78
N GLY A 228 -5.41 -0.36 1.87
CA GLY A 228 -5.84 0.42 3.04
C GLY A 228 -5.82 -0.38 4.35
N ARG A 229 -6.20 -1.66 4.30
CA ARG A 229 -6.10 -2.58 5.45
C ARG A 229 -4.65 -2.87 5.84
N ILE A 230 -3.76 -3.06 4.87
CA ILE A 230 -2.33 -3.21 5.15
C ILE A 230 -1.82 -1.99 5.93
N TYR A 231 -2.12 -0.77 5.49
CA TYR A 231 -1.76 0.43 6.23
C TYR A 231 -2.38 0.47 7.63
N TRP A 232 -3.64 0.06 7.77
CA TRP A 232 -4.30 -0.02 9.06
C TRP A 232 -3.56 -0.91 10.06
N TYR A 233 -3.11 -2.09 9.64
CA TYR A 233 -2.39 -3.01 10.51
C TYR A 233 -0.94 -2.61 10.73
N THR A 234 -0.29 -2.06 9.73
CA THR A 234 1.12 -1.69 9.84
C THR A 234 1.37 -0.40 10.63
N ARG A 235 0.35 0.47 10.80
CA ARG A 235 0.51 1.71 11.58
C ARG A 235 0.95 1.48 13.03
N LYS A 236 0.44 0.43 13.67
CA LYS A 236 0.71 0.12 15.07
C LYS A 236 2.12 -0.41 15.33
N LEU A 237 2.81 -0.85 14.30
CA LEU A 237 4.11 -1.50 14.43
C LEU A 237 5.26 -0.51 14.70
N TYR A 238 4.99 0.78 14.63
CA TYR A 238 5.99 1.85 14.80
C TYR A 238 5.62 2.88 15.86
N GLY A 239 5.05 2.44 16.98
CA GLY A 239 4.79 3.33 18.11
C GLY A 239 3.70 4.38 17.85
N ALA A 240 2.81 4.12 16.91
CA ALA A 240 1.63 4.96 16.68
C ALA A 240 0.53 4.78 17.74
N ASP A 241 0.85 4.18 18.88
CA ASP A 241 -0.02 4.23 20.06
C ASP A 241 -0.10 5.64 20.65
N ASP A 242 0.88 6.49 20.38
CA ASP A 242 0.81 7.94 20.55
C ASP A 242 0.15 8.60 19.33
N VAL A 243 -1.07 8.19 19.02
CA VAL A 243 -1.91 8.95 18.11
C VAL A 243 -2.08 10.32 18.73
N ALA A 244 -1.47 11.33 18.15
CA ALA A 244 -1.74 12.71 18.50
C ALA A 244 -3.25 12.86 18.67
N ALA A 245 -3.68 13.47 19.78
CA ALA A 245 -5.10 13.59 20.11
C ALA A 245 -5.90 13.91 18.85
N LEU A 246 -6.95 13.13 18.61
CA LEU A 246 -7.82 13.35 17.45
C LEU A 246 -8.17 14.85 17.37
N PRO A 247 -8.11 15.46 16.18
CA PRO A 247 -8.63 16.81 16.01
C PRO A 247 -10.04 16.89 16.61
N VAL A 248 -10.36 17.97 17.31
CA VAL A 248 -11.57 18.11 18.15
C VAL A 248 -12.87 17.79 17.40
N ASP A 249 -12.87 17.92 16.07
CA ASP A 249 -14.04 17.74 15.21
C ASP A 249 -14.00 16.45 14.36
N GLU A 250 -13.01 15.57 14.54
CA GLU A 250 -12.88 14.34 13.73
C GLU A 250 -13.25 13.09 14.53
N VAL A 251 -13.97 12.17 13.88
CA VAL A 251 -14.37 10.88 14.44
C VAL A 251 -13.39 9.80 13.96
N ALA A 252 -12.94 8.97 14.89
CA ALA A 252 -12.14 7.80 14.56
C ALA A 252 -12.96 6.81 13.73
N LEU A 253 -12.35 6.33 12.66
CA LEU A 253 -12.92 5.29 11.79
C LEU A 253 -12.50 3.91 12.31
N ASP A 254 -13.37 2.93 12.09
CA ASP A 254 -13.00 1.52 12.17
C ASP A 254 -12.15 1.12 10.95
N GLU A 255 -11.56 -0.10 11.00
CA GLU A 255 -10.73 -0.65 9.93
C GLU A 255 -11.41 -0.61 8.56
N ALA A 256 -12.64 -1.13 8.49
CA ALA A 256 -13.36 -1.25 7.23
C ALA A 256 -13.76 0.12 6.67
N SER A 257 -14.15 1.07 7.52
CA SER A 257 -14.49 2.43 7.12
C SER A 257 -13.27 3.20 6.66
N PHE A 258 -12.15 3.05 7.36
CA PHE A 258 -10.87 3.63 6.95
C PHE A 258 -10.42 3.07 5.60
N ALA A 259 -10.41 1.74 5.42
CA ALA A 259 -9.99 1.10 4.18
C ALA A 259 -10.89 1.49 3.00
N ARG A 260 -12.21 1.63 3.21
CA ARG A 260 -13.15 2.15 2.18
C ARG A 260 -12.81 3.58 1.78
N ARG A 261 -12.53 4.45 2.75
CA ARG A 261 -12.19 5.85 2.49
C ARG A 261 -10.87 5.98 1.77
N PHE A 262 -9.86 5.25 2.24
CA PHE A 262 -8.55 5.16 1.59
C PHE A 262 -8.67 4.69 0.14
N ALA A 263 -9.39 3.59 -0.12
CA ALA A 263 -9.57 3.04 -1.47
C ALA A 263 -10.23 4.06 -2.41
N ALA A 264 -11.29 4.73 -1.96
CA ALA A 264 -11.96 5.75 -2.76
C ALA A 264 -11.04 6.93 -3.09
N ALA A 265 -10.23 7.40 -2.13
CA ALA A 265 -9.27 8.47 -2.33
C ALA A 265 -8.08 8.05 -3.20
N PHE A 266 -7.58 6.83 -3.02
CA PHE A 266 -6.47 6.27 -3.79
C PHE A 266 -6.84 6.09 -5.27
N LEU A 267 -8.02 5.56 -5.56
CA LEU A 267 -8.49 5.34 -6.93
C LEU A 267 -8.96 6.64 -7.60
N MET A 268 -9.57 7.54 -6.83
CA MET A 268 -10.18 8.76 -7.32
C MET A 268 -9.75 9.98 -6.47
N PRO A 269 -8.50 10.46 -6.64
CA PRO A 269 -8.00 11.57 -5.85
C PRO A 269 -8.86 12.83 -6.05
N ALA A 270 -9.15 13.52 -4.94
CA ALA A 270 -10.04 14.68 -4.93
C ALA A 270 -9.61 15.75 -5.94
N GLY A 271 -8.30 16.04 -6.02
CA GLY A 271 -7.77 17.03 -6.95
C GLY A 271 -8.00 16.67 -8.43
N ALA A 272 -7.94 15.39 -8.80
CA ALA A 272 -8.23 14.94 -10.16
C ALA A 272 -9.71 15.11 -10.52
N LEU A 273 -10.61 14.73 -9.60
CA LEU A 273 -12.05 14.88 -9.81
C LEU A 273 -12.45 16.35 -9.86
N GLN A 274 -12.00 17.17 -8.93
CA GLN A 274 -12.28 18.62 -8.91
C GLN A 274 -11.81 19.29 -10.21
N LYS A 275 -10.60 18.95 -10.67
CA LYS A 275 -10.08 19.44 -11.95
C LYS A 275 -10.96 19.02 -13.12
N THR A 276 -11.38 17.74 -13.17
CA THR A 276 -12.26 17.21 -14.23
C THR A 276 -13.62 17.94 -14.23
N VAL A 277 -14.24 18.08 -13.07
CA VAL A 277 -15.52 18.78 -12.90
C VAL A 277 -15.40 20.26 -13.32
N GLY A 278 -14.32 20.92 -12.88
CA GLY A 278 -14.05 22.32 -13.24
C GLY A 278 -13.80 22.53 -14.74
N GLN A 279 -13.01 21.66 -15.38
CA GLN A 279 -12.74 21.72 -16.82
C GLN A 279 -14.00 21.51 -17.66
N LEU A 280 -14.88 20.60 -17.24
CA LEU A 280 -16.16 20.36 -17.91
C LEU A 280 -17.25 21.37 -17.51
N LYS A 281 -16.93 22.31 -16.62
CA LYS A 281 -17.86 23.31 -16.08
C LYS A 281 -19.17 22.67 -15.56
N LEU A 282 -19.06 21.50 -14.93
CA LEU A 282 -20.20 20.75 -14.44
C LEU A 282 -20.78 21.43 -13.20
N THR A 283 -22.05 21.76 -13.30
CA THR A 283 -22.88 22.13 -12.14
C THR A 283 -23.55 20.89 -11.55
N PRO A 284 -24.00 20.91 -10.30
CA PRO A 284 -24.73 19.78 -9.71
C PRO A 284 -25.91 19.28 -10.54
N LYS A 285 -26.57 20.18 -11.29
CA LYS A 285 -27.70 19.85 -12.17
C LYS A 285 -27.29 19.25 -13.52
N ALA A 286 -26.04 19.44 -13.93
CA ALA A 286 -25.54 18.98 -15.23
C ALA A 286 -25.13 17.49 -15.25
N TRP A 287 -25.10 16.84 -14.09
CA TRP A 287 -24.83 15.41 -14.02
C TRP A 287 -25.95 14.59 -14.63
N SER A 288 -25.61 13.77 -15.60
CA SER A 288 -26.49 12.76 -16.20
C SER A 288 -25.93 11.35 -15.97
N TRP A 289 -26.76 10.35 -16.13
CA TRP A 289 -26.35 8.95 -16.06
C TRP A 289 -25.22 8.62 -17.05
N ASP A 290 -25.36 8.99 -18.31
CA ASP A 290 -24.34 8.76 -19.33
C ASP A 290 -23.00 9.42 -19.00
N LEU A 291 -23.05 10.64 -18.45
CA LEU A 291 -21.83 11.34 -18.05
C LEU A 291 -21.15 10.64 -16.87
N LEU A 292 -21.93 10.17 -15.91
CA LEU A 292 -21.42 9.36 -14.79
C LEU A 292 -20.73 8.11 -15.32
N LEU A 293 -21.37 7.36 -16.22
CA LEU A 293 -20.82 6.14 -16.80
C LEU A 293 -19.53 6.39 -17.61
N ARG A 294 -19.45 7.49 -18.35
CA ARG A 294 -18.24 7.89 -19.06
C ARG A 294 -17.09 8.18 -18.11
N LEU A 295 -17.35 8.92 -17.04
CA LEU A 295 -16.30 9.33 -16.10
C LEU A 295 -15.86 8.16 -15.21
N LYS A 296 -16.77 7.33 -14.71
CA LYS A 296 -16.42 6.15 -13.92
C LYS A 296 -15.46 5.23 -14.70
N ARG A 297 -15.75 5.06 -16.00
CA ARG A 297 -14.91 4.24 -16.89
C ARG A 297 -13.50 4.79 -17.03
N ARG A 298 -13.34 6.11 -17.05
CA ARG A 298 -12.00 6.75 -17.05
C ARG A 298 -11.18 6.35 -15.83
N TYR A 299 -11.81 6.25 -14.63
CA TYR A 299 -11.13 5.88 -13.39
C TYR A 299 -11.05 4.36 -13.16
N GLY A 300 -11.72 3.56 -13.97
CA GLY A 300 -11.75 2.10 -13.84
C GLY A 300 -12.45 1.61 -12.59
N VAL A 301 -13.46 2.35 -12.10
CA VAL A 301 -14.22 2.03 -10.90
C VAL A 301 -15.68 1.73 -11.23
N SER A 302 -16.40 1.09 -10.31
CA SER A 302 -17.84 0.86 -10.48
C SER A 302 -18.63 2.16 -10.43
N ALA A 303 -19.79 2.18 -11.08
CA ALA A 303 -20.68 3.33 -11.10
C ALA A 303 -21.12 3.72 -9.68
N LEU A 304 -21.37 2.75 -8.81
CA LEU A 304 -21.72 2.99 -7.41
C LEU A 304 -20.55 3.67 -6.66
N CYS A 305 -19.34 3.14 -6.79
CA CYS A 305 -18.16 3.70 -6.15
C CYS A 305 -17.90 5.14 -6.61
N PHE A 306 -18.07 5.41 -7.91
CA PHE A 306 -17.89 6.75 -8.47
C PHE A 306 -18.97 7.73 -7.95
N ALA A 307 -20.26 7.32 -7.93
CA ALA A 307 -21.34 8.15 -7.40
C ALA A 307 -21.15 8.48 -5.91
N GLN A 308 -20.73 7.50 -5.10
CA GLN A 308 -20.41 7.70 -3.68
C GLN A 308 -19.24 8.66 -3.50
N ARG A 309 -18.21 8.57 -4.34
CA ARG A 309 -17.08 9.48 -4.29
C ARG A 309 -17.46 10.92 -4.63
N LEU A 310 -18.26 11.12 -5.69
CA LEU A 310 -18.80 12.44 -6.03
C LEU A 310 -19.61 13.02 -4.87
N GLN A 311 -20.40 12.19 -4.19
CA GLN A 311 -21.17 12.60 -3.03
C GLN A 311 -20.24 13.03 -1.89
N SER A 312 -19.25 12.22 -1.52
CA SER A 312 -18.33 12.52 -0.43
C SER A 312 -17.55 13.82 -0.64
N LEU A 313 -17.23 14.15 -1.89
CA LEU A 313 -16.54 15.38 -2.30
C LEU A 313 -17.50 16.56 -2.56
N LYS A 314 -18.80 16.36 -2.37
CA LYS A 314 -19.88 17.36 -2.63
C LYS A 314 -19.88 17.89 -4.07
N LEU A 315 -19.36 17.14 -5.03
CA LEU A 315 -19.26 17.55 -6.43
C LEU A 315 -20.57 17.39 -7.21
N SER A 316 -21.50 16.58 -6.70
CA SER A 316 -22.84 16.38 -7.25
C SER A 316 -23.95 17.05 -6.44
N TRP A 317 -23.62 17.94 -5.50
CA TRP A 317 -24.55 18.56 -4.58
C TRP A 317 -24.94 19.99 -5.03
N SER A 318 -26.16 20.42 -4.70
CA SER A 318 -26.50 21.83 -4.61
C SER A 318 -26.41 22.25 -3.14
N ASP A 319 -25.85 23.44 -2.88
CA ASP A 319 -25.56 23.97 -1.54
C ASP A 319 -26.76 24.05 -0.58
N LYS A 320 -27.98 23.82 -1.05
CA LYS A 320 -29.20 23.99 -0.26
C LYS A 320 -29.81 22.69 0.29
N GLN A 321 -29.24 21.51 -0.01
CA GLN A 321 -29.86 20.25 0.40
C GLN A 321 -28.86 19.32 1.08
N LYS A 322 -29.20 18.84 2.30
CA LYS A 322 -28.40 17.89 3.07
C LYS A 322 -28.17 16.52 2.40
N LYS A 323 -28.89 16.20 1.35
CA LYS A 323 -28.76 14.98 0.55
C LYS A 323 -28.78 15.33 -0.93
N SER A 324 -27.89 14.71 -1.73
CA SER A 324 -27.87 14.92 -3.17
C SER A 324 -29.03 14.18 -3.85
N PRO A 325 -30.02 14.84 -4.44
CA PRO A 325 -31.08 14.16 -5.17
C PRO A 325 -30.51 13.32 -6.32
N ARG A 326 -29.42 13.76 -6.94
CA ARG A 326 -28.73 13.05 -8.04
C ARG A 326 -28.14 11.72 -7.61
N TYR A 327 -27.60 11.64 -6.40
CA TYR A 327 -27.09 10.35 -5.90
C TYR A 327 -28.20 9.30 -5.80
N TYR A 328 -29.37 9.66 -5.32
CA TYR A 328 -30.50 8.75 -5.23
C TYR A 328 -31.02 8.32 -6.60
N GLN A 329 -31.08 9.25 -7.57
CA GLN A 329 -31.42 8.92 -8.96
C GLN A 329 -30.40 7.95 -9.57
N PHE A 330 -29.10 8.17 -9.36
CA PHE A 330 -28.08 7.24 -9.82
C PHE A 330 -28.18 5.87 -9.15
N LYS A 331 -28.58 5.85 -7.88
CA LYS A 331 -28.82 4.59 -7.17
C LYS A 331 -30.03 3.84 -7.75
N GLU A 332 -31.12 4.52 -8.02
CA GLU A 332 -32.31 3.93 -8.68
C GLU A 332 -31.96 3.36 -10.07
N GLU A 333 -31.19 4.09 -10.87
CA GLU A 333 -30.68 3.62 -12.17
C GLU A 333 -29.80 2.37 -12.03
N LEU A 334 -28.93 2.33 -11.02
CA LEU A 334 -28.10 1.17 -10.71
C LEU A 334 -28.95 -0.04 -10.28
N ASP A 335 -29.90 0.17 -9.40
CA ASP A 335 -30.79 -0.88 -8.92
C ASP A 335 -31.63 -1.46 -10.07
N ALA A 336 -32.16 -0.60 -10.96
CA ALA A 336 -32.88 -1.02 -12.17
C ALA A 336 -31.97 -1.82 -13.12
N PHE A 337 -30.77 -1.33 -13.38
CA PHE A 337 -29.79 -2.03 -14.23
C PHE A 337 -29.41 -3.41 -13.64
N ALA A 338 -29.19 -3.50 -12.34
CA ALA A 338 -28.88 -4.76 -11.67
C ALA A 338 -30.04 -5.76 -11.69
N ALA A 339 -31.28 -5.28 -11.62
CA ALA A 339 -32.46 -6.10 -11.73
C ALA A 339 -32.62 -6.75 -13.13
N GLU A 340 -32.22 -6.02 -14.18
CA GLU A 340 -32.30 -6.50 -15.56
C GLU A 340 -31.12 -7.39 -15.96
N ASN A 341 -29.91 -7.03 -15.50
CA ASN A 341 -28.64 -7.61 -16.01
C ASN A 341 -27.91 -8.50 -14.99
N GLY A 342 -28.43 -8.60 -13.78
CA GLY A 342 -27.85 -9.34 -12.68
C GLY A 342 -27.01 -8.48 -11.72
N PRO A 343 -26.85 -8.92 -10.46
CA PRO A 343 -26.26 -8.11 -9.38
C PRO A 343 -24.76 -7.83 -9.55
N THR A 344 -24.07 -8.57 -10.42
CA THR A 344 -22.63 -8.40 -10.70
C THR A 344 -22.37 -7.66 -12.01
N ALA A 345 -23.41 -7.30 -12.74
CA ALA A 345 -23.30 -6.58 -14.00
C ALA A 345 -22.91 -5.11 -13.73
N GLU A 346 -22.00 -4.59 -14.53
CA GLU A 346 -21.51 -3.22 -14.39
C GLU A 346 -21.99 -2.36 -15.57
N PRO A 347 -22.79 -1.30 -15.32
CA PRO A 347 -23.31 -0.45 -16.39
C PRO A 347 -22.19 0.35 -17.07
N GLY A 348 -22.35 0.60 -18.35
CA GLY A 348 -21.42 1.38 -19.17
C GLY A 348 -20.16 0.62 -19.59
N GLY A 349 -20.16 -0.69 -19.38
CA GLY A 349 -19.02 -1.56 -19.70
C GLY A 349 -17.81 -1.34 -18.82
N SER A 350 -16.95 -2.34 -18.82
CA SER A 350 -15.71 -2.34 -18.05
C SER A 350 -14.56 -1.78 -18.84
N ARG A 351 -13.51 -1.37 -18.15
CA ARG A 351 -12.21 -1.07 -18.72
C ARG A 351 -11.56 -2.38 -19.19
N SER A 352 -10.54 -2.28 -20.03
CA SER A 352 -9.70 -3.42 -20.41
C SER A 352 -9.24 -4.23 -19.20
N PRO A 353 -9.15 -5.55 -19.30
CA PRO A 353 -8.69 -6.38 -18.20
C PRO A 353 -7.33 -5.90 -17.71
N LEU A 354 -7.12 -6.01 -16.39
CA LEU A 354 -5.86 -5.70 -15.75
C LEU A 354 -4.82 -6.74 -16.15
N THR A 355 -3.60 -6.29 -16.36
CA THR A 355 -2.46 -7.15 -16.70
C THR A 355 -1.59 -7.34 -15.47
N MET A 356 -1.13 -8.58 -15.26
CA MET A 356 -0.09 -8.87 -14.27
C MET A 356 1.27 -8.70 -14.94
N ASN A 357 2.24 -8.13 -14.22
CA ASN A 357 3.61 -8.02 -14.71
C ASN A 357 4.39 -9.35 -14.62
N GLY A 358 3.76 -10.40 -14.13
CA GLY A 358 4.37 -11.73 -14.02
C GLY A 358 5.39 -11.86 -12.88
N ALA A 359 5.37 -10.98 -11.88
CA ALA A 359 6.33 -10.99 -10.78
C ALA A 359 6.47 -12.35 -10.10
N LEU A 360 5.35 -13.04 -9.83
CA LEU A 360 5.33 -14.38 -9.26
C LEU A 360 5.90 -15.43 -10.24
N ALA A 361 5.55 -15.36 -11.53
CA ALA A 361 6.08 -16.26 -12.55
C ALA A 361 7.59 -16.09 -12.68
N ASN A 362 8.09 -14.85 -12.70
CA ASN A 362 9.51 -14.55 -12.73
C ASN A 362 10.25 -15.04 -11.48
N LEU A 363 9.62 -14.97 -10.32
CA LEU A 363 10.18 -15.52 -9.07
C LEU A 363 10.35 -17.04 -9.18
N LEU A 364 9.35 -17.73 -9.69
CA LEU A 364 9.39 -19.20 -9.91
C LEU A 364 10.44 -19.60 -10.94
N LEU A 365 10.56 -18.85 -12.05
CA LEU A 365 11.61 -19.08 -13.05
C LEU A 365 13.01 -18.89 -12.45
N ARG A 366 13.23 -17.82 -11.68
CA ARG A 366 14.51 -17.60 -10.98
C ARG A 366 14.80 -18.72 -9.98
N ALA A 367 13.79 -19.22 -9.29
CA ALA A 367 13.94 -20.35 -8.39
C ALA A 367 14.31 -21.65 -9.13
N GLU A 368 13.87 -21.82 -10.38
CA GLU A 368 14.24 -22.94 -11.25
C GLU A 368 15.68 -22.88 -11.73
N GLN A 369 16.16 -21.65 -11.97
CA GLN A 369 17.52 -21.41 -12.44
C GLN A 369 18.54 -21.35 -11.28
N SER A 370 18.09 -21.25 -10.03
CA SER A 370 19.01 -21.20 -8.89
C SER A 370 19.63 -22.58 -8.64
N GLU A 371 20.94 -22.63 -8.49
CA GLU A 371 21.70 -23.82 -8.08
C GLU A 371 21.52 -24.10 -6.58
N SER A 372 20.27 -24.18 -6.11
CA SER A 372 19.99 -24.43 -4.70
C SER A 372 20.39 -25.83 -4.32
N LYS A 373 21.18 -25.97 -3.26
CA LYS A 373 21.59 -27.26 -2.68
C LYS A 373 20.39 -28.06 -2.14
N ASP A 374 19.23 -27.40 -1.93
CA ASP A 374 18.03 -28.03 -1.40
C ASP A 374 16.88 -28.05 -2.42
N GLN A 375 17.11 -28.80 -3.51
CA GLN A 375 16.12 -28.98 -4.57
C GLN A 375 14.83 -29.67 -4.07
N LYS A 376 14.91 -30.46 -2.98
CA LYS A 376 13.71 -31.10 -2.40
C LYS A 376 12.80 -30.08 -1.74
N ALA A 377 13.35 -29.13 -0.95
CA ALA A 377 12.59 -28.06 -0.33
C ALA A 377 11.96 -27.16 -1.40
N LEU A 378 12.71 -26.76 -2.42
CA LEU A 378 12.23 -25.96 -3.53
C LEU A 378 11.06 -26.65 -4.27
N ASN A 379 11.17 -27.96 -4.55
CA ASN A 379 10.11 -28.72 -5.18
C ASN A 379 8.87 -28.85 -4.29
N ALA A 380 9.04 -28.95 -2.96
CA ALA A 380 7.92 -28.94 -2.01
C ALA A 380 7.16 -27.61 -2.04
N VAL A 381 7.89 -26.47 -2.04
CA VAL A 381 7.30 -25.13 -2.15
C VAL A 381 6.52 -24.99 -3.47
N LYS A 382 7.13 -25.34 -4.61
CA LYS A 382 6.46 -25.31 -5.91
C LYS A 382 5.20 -26.18 -5.95
N ARG A 383 5.26 -27.35 -5.33
CA ARG A 383 4.11 -28.26 -5.26
C ARG A 383 2.93 -27.62 -4.51
N VAL A 384 3.18 -26.99 -3.36
CA VAL A 384 2.13 -26.31 -2.59
C VAL A 384 1.55 -25.15 -3.36
N LEU A 385 2.38 -24.30 -3.99
CA LEU A 385 1.92 -23.20 -4.82
C LEU A 385 1.06 -23.67 -6.01
N ARG A 386 1.45 -24.75 -6.68
CA ARG A 386 0.66 -25.36 -7.76
C ARG A 386 -0.65 -25.98 -7.27
N GLN A 387 -0.65 -26.62 -6.09
CA GLN A 387 -1.84 -27.24 -5.49
C GLN A 387 -2.84 -26.19 -4.97
N SER A 388 -2.35 -25.01 -4.56
CA SER A 388 -3.19 -23.89 -4.11
C SER A 388 -3.90 -23.16 -5.26
N CYS A 389 -3.97 -23.78 -6.46
CA CYS A 389 -4.60 -23.19 -7.65
C CYS A 389 -4.02 -21.84 -8.09
N VAL A 390 -2.75 -21.59 -7.79
CA VAL A 390 -2.01 -20.55 -8.49
C VAL A 390 -1.86 -21.04 -9.93
N LYS A 391 -2.84 -20.76 -10.78
CA LYS A 391 -2.67 -20.89 -12.22
C LYS A 391 -1.63 -19.84 -12.59
N LEU A 392 -0.40 -20.31 -12.70
CA LEU A 392 0.66 -19.59 -13.36
C LEU A 392 0.27 -19.63 -14.85
N ASP A 393 -0.50 -18.64 -15.27
CA ASP A 393 -0.72 -18.42 -16.69
C ASP A 393 0.65 -18.05 -17.25
N ALA A 394 1.25 -19.03 -17.95
CA ALA A 394 2.47 -18.86 -18.72
C ALA A 394 2.22 -17.92 -19.88
#